data_b9790062eb8f7d8dcb8b1b56d5ee4986
#
_entry.id   b9790062eb8f7d8dcb8b1b56d5ee4986
#
_cell.length_a   1.000
_cell.length_b   1.000
_cell.length_c   1.000
_cell.angle_alpha   90.00
_cell.angle_beta   90.00
_cell.angle_gamma   90.00
#
_symmetry.space_group_name_H-M   'P 1'
#
loop_
_entity.id
_entity.type
_entity.pdbx_description
1 polymer ?
#
loop_
_entity_poly.entity_id
_entity_poly.type
_entity_poly.pdbx_seq_one_letter_code
_entity_poly.pdbx_strand_id
1 'polypeptide(L)'
;VTGVQTCALPIYTIPSSELGDVTAFPWSRHDITINGEFWFDGQNYIVQGSINSKGDYECSRCLTTTEQDRKDSFEEIFSDSRESTEDVIPFDGEEIDLTELIRDTLIINEPSQVLCQDDCKGLCVHCGANLNVSPCSCESFVVDPRFAELRALLDEKDDRLS
;
A
#
# COMPACT_ATOMS: atom_id res chain seq x y z
N VAL A 1 11.47 34.85 -19.45
CA VAL A 1 10.27 34.11 -18.91
C VAL A 1 10.29 32.78 -19.62
N THR A 2 10.99 31.81 -19.03
CA THR A 2 11.01 30.43 -19.49
C THR A 2 9.72 29.78 -19.01
N GLY A 3 8.75 29.62 -19.93
CA GLY A 3 7.52 28.89 -19.64
C GLY A 3 7.85 27.41 -19.51
N VAL A 4 7.75 26.88 -18.30
CA VAL A 4 7.67 25.43 -18.06
C VAL A 4 6.40 24.96 -18.75
N GLN A 5 6.53 24.16 -19.80
CA GLN A 5 5.36 23.53 -20.45
C GLN A 5 5.04 22.25 -19.67
N THR A 6 4.07 22.33 -18.80
CA THR A 6 3.47 21.13 -18.17
C THR A 6 2.54 20.49 -19.19
N CYS A 7 2.72 19.21 -19.45
CA CYS A 7 1.82 18.43 -20.28
C CYS A 7 1.11 17.42 -19.37
N ALA A 8 -0.21 17.57 -19.25
CA ALA A 8 -1.02 16.56 -18.59
C ALA A 8 -1.08 15.30 -19.46
N LEU A 9 -0.72 14.15 -18.90
CA LEU A 9 -0.91 12.87 -19.55
C LEU A 9 -2.41 12.52 -19.54
N PRO A 10 -2.92 11.91 -20.62
CA PRO A 10 -4.26 11.34 -20.57
C PRO A 10 -4.34 10.27 -19.47
N ILE A 11 -5.54 10.10 -18.89
CA ILE A 11 -5.78 9.02 -17.95
C ILE A 11 -5.69 7.69 -18.70
N TYR A 12 -4.79 6.82 -18.26
CA TYR A 12 -4.62 5.48 -18.80
C TYR A 12 -5.18 4.44 -17.84
N THR A 13 -5.88 3.47 -18.40
CA THR A 13 -6.29 2.26 -17.66
C THR A 13 -5.65 1.07 -18.37
N ILE A 14 -4.83 0.34 -17.63
CA ILE A 14 -4.09 -0.83 -18.12
C ILE A 14 -4.45 -2.06 -17.29
N PRO A 15 -4.49 -3.26 -17.88
CA PRO A 15 -4.56 -4.48 -17.12
C PRO A 15 -3.24 -4.69 -16.33
N SER A 16 -3.33 -5.18 -15.11
CA SER A 16 -2.15 -5.43 -14.25
C SER A 16 -1.12 -6.35 -14.92
N SER A 17 -1.54 -7.22 -15.85
CA SER A 17 -0.65 -8.12 -16.59
C SER A 17 0.36 -7.40 -17.49
N GLU A 18 0.14 -6.14 -17.83
CA GLU A 18 1.13 -5.33 -18.57
C GLU A 18 2.33 -4.95 -17.71
N LEU A 19 2.22 -5.02 -16.38
CA LEU A 19 3.32 -4.75 -15.45
C LEU A 19 4.25 -5.95 -15.23
N GLY A 20 4.11 -7.02 -16.01
CA GLY A 20 4.92 -8.23 -15.93
C GLY A 20 4.31 -9.32 -15.04
N ASP A 21 5.16 -10.15 -14.40
CA ASP A 21 4.66 -11.22 -13.52
C ASP A 21 4.30 -10.65 -12.14
N VAL A 22 3.03 -10.30 -12.00
CA VAL A 22 2.45 -9.72 -10.77
C VAL A 22 1.41 -10.64 -10.12
N THR A 23 1.36 -11.92 -10.51
CA THR A 23 0.35 -12.89 -10.06
C THR A 23 0.31 -13.12 -8.55
N ALA A 24 1.40 -12.84 -7.85
CA ALA A 24 1.52 -12.97 -6.40
C ALA A 24 0.89 -11.79 -5.61
N PHE A 25 0.55 -10.68 -6.29
CA PHE A 25 0.06 -9.48 -5.62
C PHE A 25 -1.48 -9.42 -5.59
N PRO A 26 -2.08 -8.84 -4.54
CA PRO A 26 -3.53 -8.74 -4.39
C PRO A 26 -4.23 -8.00 -5.53
N TRP A 27 -3.56 -7.02 -6.15
CA TRP A 27 -4.08 -6.22 -7.26
C TRP A 27 -3.91 -6.85 -8.65
N SER A 28 -3.31 -8.03 -8.75
CA SER A 28 -3.01 -8.71 -10.01
C SER A 28 -4.23 -9.03 -10.91
N ARG A 29 -5.43 -8.99 -10.35
CA ARG A 29 -6.69 -9.33 -11.07
C ARG A 29 -7.48 -8.10 -11.47
N HIS A 30 -7.02 -6.91 -11.11
CA HIS A 30 -7.72 -5.67 -11.32
C HIS A 30 -6.99 -4.77 -12.30
N ASP A 31 -7.73 -3.91 -12.98
CA ASP A 31 -7.17 -2.89 -13.84
C ASP A 31 -6.58 -1.76 -12.97
N ILE A 32 -5.55 -1.14 -13.51
CA ILE A 32 -4.82 -0.06 -12.85
C ILE A 32 -5.05 1.21 -13.64
N THR A 33 -5.49 2.27 -12.97
CA THR A 33 -5.71 3.58 -13.59
C THR A 33 -4.60 4.53 -13.16
N ILE A 34 -3.91 5.09 -14.15
CA ILE A 34 -2.77 5.98 -13.98
C ILE A 34 -3.17 7.37 -14.46
N ASN A 35 -2.90 8.37 -13.63
CA ASN A 35 -3.07 9.78 -13.96
C ASN A 35 -1.79 10.50 -13.61
N GLY A 36 -1.20 11.23 -14.55
CA GLY A 36 0.08 11.88 -14.35
C GLY A 36 0.27 13.14 -15.16
N GLU A 37 1.33 13.82 -14.85
CA GLU A 37 1.82 15.01 -15.51
C GLU A 37 3.32 14.87 -15.73
N PHE A 38 3.82 15.46 -16.80
CA PHE A 38 5.25 15.59 -16.98
C PHE A 38 5.62 17.01 -17.43
N TRP A 39 6.82 17.43 -17.09
CA TRP A 39 7.39 18.70 -17.56
C TRP A 39 8.92 18.62 -17.65
N PHE A 40 9.49 19.52 -18.41
CA PHE A 40 10.92 19.68 -18.53
C PHE A 40 11.36 20.93 -17.78
N ASP A 41 12.33 20.81 -16.88
CA ASP A 41 12.83 21.91 -16.05
C ASP A 41 14.00 22.70 -16.71
N GLY A 42 14.43 22.28 -17.89
CA GLY A 42 15.58 22.82 -18.63
C GLY A 42 16.78 21.89 -18.59
N GLN A 43 16.76 20.83 -17.78
CA GLN A 43 17.82 19.82 -17.68
C GLN A 43 17.24 18.41 -17.62
N ASN A 44 16.17 18.22 -16.87
CA ASN A 44 15.57 16.91 -16.60
C ASN A 44 14.08 16.91 -16.93
N TYR A 45 13.54 15.73 -17.15
CA TYR A 45 12.11 15.47 -17.28
C TYR A 45 11.58 14.95 -15.94
N ILE A 46 10.63 15.66 -15.37
CA ILE A 46 9.98 15.27 -14.12
C ILE A 46 8.63 14.68 -14.46
N VAL A 47 8.37 13.48 -13.96
CA VAL A 47 7.12 12.75 -14.13
C VAL A 47 6.52 12.52 -12.76
N GLN A 48 5.29 13.02 -12.55
CA GLN A 48 4.58 12.80 -11.29
C GLN A 48 3.14 12.37 -11.57
N GLY A 49 2.55 11.66 -10.61
CA GLY A 49 1.17 11.25 -10.79
C GLY A 49 0.60 10.44 -9.65
N SER A 50 -0.55 9.85 -9.94
CA SER A 50 -1.23 8.94 -9.02
C SER A 50 -1.68 7.66 -9.75
N ILE A 51 -1.63 6.56 -9.02
CA ILE A 51 -2.05 5.24 -9.43
C ILE A 51 -3.26 4.86 -8.58
N ASN A 52 -4.38 4.55 -9.22
CA ASN A 52 -5.54 4.00 -8.54
C ASN A 52 -5.61 2.51 -8.88
N SER A 53 -5.62 1.68 -7.86
CA SER A 53 -5.71 0.23 -7.98
C SER A 53 -6.72 -0.34 -7.00
N LYS A 54 -7.17 -1.56 -7.29
CA LYS A 54 -7.96 -2.38 -6.37
C LYS A 54 -7.21 -3.65 -6.06
N GLY A 55 -7.42 -4.20 -4.88
CA GLY A 55 -6.80 -5.47 -4.52
C GLY A 55 -7.67 -6.30 -3.60
N ASP A 56 -7.55 -7.62 -3.75
CA ASP A 56 -8.21 -8.62 -2.91
C ASP A 56 -7.27 -9.01 -1.76
N TYR A 57 -7.55 -8.49 -0.58
CA TYR A 57 -6.72 -8.67 0.62
C TYR A 57 -7.38 -9.59 1.63
N GLU A 58 -6.56 -10.30 2.39
CA GLU A 58 -7.04 -10.99 3.59
C GLU A 58 -6.96 -10.07 4.80
N CYS A 59 -8.06 -9.97 5.56
CA CYS A 59 -8.07 -9.22 6.80
C CYS A 59 -7.06 -9.81 7.79
N SER A 60 -6.14 -8.98 8.28
CA SER A 60 -5.07 -9.40 9.20
C SER A 60 -5.57 -9.91 10.56
N ARG A 61 -6.86 -9.72 10.87
CA ARG A 61 -7.47 -10.20 12.14
C ARG A 61 -8.39 -11.40 11.98
N CYS A 62 -9.22 -11.44 10.94
CA CYS A 62 -10.24 -12.49 10.80
C CYS A 62 -10.09 -13.34 9.53
N LEU A 63 -9.06 -13.08 8.71
CA LEU A 63 -8.73 -13.78 7.47
C LEU A 63 -9.84 -13.76 6.40
N THR A 64 -10.84 -12.90 6.56
CA THR A 64 -11.88 -12.73 5.54
C THR A 64 -11.32 -11.92 4.40
N THR A 65 -11.53 -12.36 3.16
CA THR A 65 -11.13 -11.60 1.97
C THR A 65 -11.96 -10.32 1.86
N THR A 66 -11.29 -9.21 1.61
CA THR A 66 -11.90 -7.90 1.43
C THR A 66 -11.26 -7.18 0.26
N GLU A 67 -12.07 -6.54 -0.59
CA GLU A 67 -11.58 -5.67 -1.64
C GLU A 67 -11.24 -4.31 -1.06
N GLN A 68 -10.07 -3.77 -1.43
CA GLN A 68 -9.63 -2.44 -1.02
C GLN A 68 -9.27 -1.60 -2.23
N ASP A 69 -9.79 -0.38 -2.27
CA ASP A 69 -9.36 0.65 -3.20
C ASP A 69 -8.10 1.33 -2.66
N ARG A 70 -7.10 1.51 -3.53
CA ARG A 70 -5.84 2.17 -3.19
C ARG A 70 -5.57 3.33 -4.13
N LYS A 71 -4.94 4.33 -3.57
CA LYS A 71 -4.40 5.45 -4.33
C LYS A 71 -2.98 5.72 -3.87
N ASP A 72 -2.03 5.43 -4.75
CA ASP A 72 -0.61 5.64 -4.56
C ASP A 72 -0.16 6.85 -5.41
N SER A 73 0.92 7.50 -5.04
CA SER A 73 1.53 8.59 -5.80
C SER A 73 2.96 8.25 -6.15
N PHE A 74 3.40 8.75 -7.29
CA PHE A 74 4.78 8.61 -7.75
C PHE A 74 5.32 9.96 -8.23
N GLU A 75 6.62 10.14 -8.11
CA GLU A 75 7.39 11.25 -8.68
C GLU A 75 8.78 10.74 -8.98
N GLU A 76 9.23 10.92 -10.23
CA GLU A 76 10.54 10.50 -10.66
C GLU A 76 11.16 11.51 -11.65
N ILE A 77 12.48 11.54 -11.66
CA ILE A 77 13.27 12.43 -12.50
C ILE A 77 14.03 11.61 -13.54
N PHE A 78 13.82 11.94 -14.80
CA PHE A 78 14.47 11.30 -15.95
C PHE A 78 15.40 12.26 -16.66
N SER A 79 16.51 11.76 -17.21
CA SER A 79 17.44 12.56 -18.00
C SER A 79 17.88 11.80 -19.26
N ASP A 80 18.02 12.52 -20.36
CA ASP A 80 18.65 12.03 -21.59
C ASP A 80 20.19 12.07 -21.51
N SER A 81 20.73 12.62 -20.41
CA SER A 81 22.16 12.63 -20.12
C SER A 81 22.64 11.23 -19.70
N ARG A 82 23.80 10.81 -20.22
CA ARG A 82 24.45 9.56 -19.81
C ARG A 82 25.11 9.64 -18.43
N GLU A 83 25.15 10.81 -17.83
CA GLU A 83 25.63 11.03 -16.46
C GLU A 83 24.46 10.82 -15.49
N SER A 84 24.18 9.57 -15.13
CA SER A 84 23.21 9.27 -14.09
C SER A 84 23.77 9.62 -12.72
N THR A 85 23.01 10.39 -11.95
CA THR A 85 23.17 10.50 -10.49
C THR A 85 22.25 9.48 -9.82
N GLU A 86 22.46 9.19 -8.54
CA GLU A 86 21.62 8.21 -7.80
C GLU A 86 20.12 8.54 -7.83
N ASP A 87 19.78 9.82 -8.03
CA ASP A 87 18.40 10.33 -7.99
C ASP A 87 17.78 10.56 -9.38
N VAL A 88 18.44 10.16 -10.48
CA VAL A 88 17.97 10.43 -11.84
C VAL A 88 18.04 9.18 -12.69
N ILE A 89 16.91 8.82 -13.30
CA ILE A 89 16.81 7.65 -14.18
C ILE A 89 17.21 8.07 -15.61
N PRO A 90 18.26 7.44 -16.20
CA PRO A 90 18.63 7.71 -17.57
C PRO A 90 17.63 7.09 -18.56
N PHE A 91 17.34 7.80 -19.65
CA PHE A 91 16.58 7.27 -20.78
C PHE A 91 17.24 7.66 -22.10
N ASP A 92 16.82 7.08 -23.21
CA ASP A 92 17.46 7.27 -24.53
C ASP A 92 17.10 8.59 -25.25
N GLY A 93 16.22 9.40 -24.65
CA GLY A 93 15.75 10.67 -25.18
C GLY A 93 14.56 10.57 -26.14
N GLU A 94 14.08 9.37 -26.43
CA GLU A 94 12.94 9.13 -27.33
C GLU A 94 11.67 8.76 -26.56
N GLU A 95 11.76 7.80 -25.62
CA GLU A 95 10.61 7.26 -24.91
C GLU A 95 10.95 7.02 -23.42
N ILE A 96 10.04 7.40 -22.53
CA ILE A 96 10.14 7.12 -21.10
C ILE A 96 9.19 5.98 -20.77
N ASP A 97 9.74 4.80 -20.43
CA ASP A 97 8.97 3.65 -19.96
C ASP A 97 8.69 3.76 -18.47
N LEU A 98 7.41 3.86 -18.11
CA LEU A 98 6.95 3.95 -16.72
C LEU A 98 6.56 2.61 -16.12
N THR A 99 6.70 1.50 -16.85
CA THR A 99 6.25 0.17 -16.41
C THR A 99 6.87 -0.26 -15.09
N GLU A 100 8.19 -0.12 -14.96
CA GLU A 100 8.90 -0.46 -13.72
C GLU A 100 8.53 0.48 -12.57
N LEU A 101 8.50 1.79 -12.84
CA LEU A 101 8.12 2.80 -11.85
C LEU A 101 6.73 2.51 -11.26
N ILE A 102 5.73 2.25 -12.10
CA ILE A 102 4.37 1.96 -11.67
C ILE A 102 4.32 0.67 -10.86
N ARG A 103 4.96 -0.40 -11.34
CA ARG A 103 5.03 -1.68 -10.64
C ARG A 103 5.68 -1.54 -9.27
N ASP A 104 6.83 -0.89 -9.20
CA ASP A 104 7.60 -0.74 -7.97
C ASP A 104 6.87 0.17 -6.97
N THR A 105 6.22 1.23 -7.44
CA THR A 105 5.35 2.07 -6.61
C THR A 105 4.24 1.26 -5.95
N LEU A 106 3.55 0.39 -6.70
CA LEU A 106 2.50 -0.48 -6.16
C LEU A 106 3.04 -1.48 -5.14
N ILE A 107 4.22 -2.04 -5.37
CA ILE A 107 4.87 -3.02 -4.49
C ILE A 107 5.34 -2.36 -3.19
N ILE A 108 6.02 -1.22 -3.28
CA ILE A 108 6.59 -0.53 -2.11
C ILE A 108 5.48 0.00 -1.19
N ASN A 109 4.39 0.47 -1.77
CA ASN A 109 3.26 1.00 -1.01
C ASN A 109 2.25 -0.08 -0.57
N GLU A 110 2.58 -1.38 -0.72
CA GLU A 110 1.70 -2.47 -0.29
C GLU A 110 1.40 -2.35 1.21
N PRO A 111 0.12 -2.34 1.64
CA PRO A 111 -0.22 -2.16 3.04
C PRO A 111 0.25 -3.36 3.86
N SER A 112 0.98 -3.11 4.93
CA SER A 112 1.44 -4.14 5.87
C SER A 112 0.30 -4.76 6.68
N GLN A 113 -0.84 -4.09 6.77
CA GLN A 113 -2.03 -4.55 7.50
C GLN A 113 -3.30 -4.04 6.81
N VAL A 114 -4.22 -4.97 6.56
CA VAL A 114 -5.55 -4.68 6.03
C VAL A 114 -6.61 -5.21 7.00
N LEU A 115 -7.65 -4.44 7.26
CA LEU A 115 -8.79 -4.84 8.06
C LEU A 115 -10.06 -4.83 7.21
N CYS A 116 -10.94 -5.82 7.39
CA CYS A 116 -12.24 -5.84 6.72
C CYS A 116 -13.19 -4.73 7.21
N GLN A 117 -12.98 -4.28 8.45
CA GLN A 117 -13.69 -3.17 9.12
C GLN A 117 -12.84 -2.69 10.30
N ASP A 118 -12.99 -1.43 10.68
CA ASP A 118 -12.15 -0.79 11.71
C ASP A 118 -12.26 -1.48 13.07
N ASP A 119 -13.46 -1.93 13.43
CA ASP A 119 -13.78 -2.63 14.69
C ASP A 119 -13.72 -4.18 14.58
N CYS A 120 -12.98 -4.70 13.60
CA CYS A 120 -12.85 -6.14 13.39
C CYS A 120 -12.38 -6.85 14.67
N LYS A 121 -13.22 -7.78 15.17
CA LYS A 121 -12.96 -8.55 16.40
C LYS A 121 -11.98 -9.71 16.21
N GLY A 122 -11.66 -10.04 14.95
CA GLY A 122 -10.73 -11.10 14.61
C GLY A 122 -11.28 -12.51 14.82
N LEU A 123 -10.36 -13.46 14.94
CA LEU A 123 -10.64 -14.86 15.26
C LEU A 123 -10.43 -15.12 16.75
N CYS A 124 -11.21 -16.02 17.29
CA CYS A 124 -10.97 -16.51 18.65
C CYS A 124 -9.64 -17.27 18.72
N VAL A 125 -8.76 -16.89 19.65
CA VAL A 125 -7.43 -17.49 19.82
C VAL A 125 -7.46 -18.96 20.25
N HIS A 126 -8.59 -19.45 20.76
CA HIS A 126 -8.74 -20.83 21.23
C HIS A 126 -9.39 -21.76 20.21
N CYS A 127 -10.47 -21.32 19.56
CA CYS A 127 -11.25 -22.17 18.65
C CYS A 127 -11.24 -21.71 17.19
N GLY A 128 -10.62 -20.57 16.86
CA GLY A 128 -10.57 -20.06 15.50
C GLY A 128 -11.89 -19.48 14.97
N ALA A 129 -12.95 -19.41 15.78
CA ALA A 129 -14.23 -18.85 15.34
C ALA A 129 -14.10 -17.36 15.00
N ASN A 130 -14.72 -16.93 13.90
CA ASN A 130 -14.77 -15.53 13.53
C ASN A 130 -15.72 -14.75 14.44
N LEU A 131 -15.16 -13.91 15.31
CA LEU A 131 -15.89 -13.15 16.32
C LEU A 131 -16.75 -12.02 15.75
N ASN A 132 -16.60 -11.70 14.49
CA ASN A 132 -17.48 -10.76 13.78
C ASN A 132 -18.80 -11.42 13.38
N VAL A 133 -18.81 -12.75 13.20
CA VAL A 133 -19.98 -13.50 12.75
C VAL A 133 -20.76 -14.05 13.92
N SER A 134 -20.05 -14.67 14.88
CA SER A 134 -20.69 -15.25 16.06
C SER A 134 -19.78 -15.22 17.28
N PRO A 135 -20.31 -14.91 18.47
CA PRO A 135 -19.54 -15.06 19.70
C PRO A 135 -19.23 -16.52 19.96
N CYS A 136 -18.06 -16.80 20.52
CA CYS A 136 -17.73 -18.13 21.04
C CYS A 136 -17.86 -18.18 22.57
N SER A 137 -17.98 -19.41 23.12
CA SER A 137 -18.05 -19.64 24.56
C SER A 137 -16.68 -19.90 25.23
N CYS A 138 -15.60 -19.69 24.50
CA CYS A 138 -14.25 -19.83 25.05
C CYS A 138 -13.95 -18.70 26.04
N GLU A 139 -13.29 -19.05 27.14
CA GLU A 139 -12.79 -18.04 28.09
C GLU A 139 -11.76 -17.14 27.39
N SER A 140 -12.03 -15.84 27.36
CA SER A 140 -11.34 -14.90 26.49
C SER A 140 -9.93 -14.53 26.94
N PHE A 141 -9.49 -14.90 28.15
CA PHE A 141 -8.18 -14.50 28.62
C PHE A 141 -7.64 -15.41 29.75
N VAL A 142 -6.69 -16.25 29.41
CA VAL A 142 -5.80 -16.86 30.42
C VAL A 142 -4.51 -16.05 30.42
N VAL A 143 -4.29 -15.32 31.51
CA VAL A 143 -3.00 -14.59 31.70
C VAL A 143 -1.88 -15.62 31.79
N ASP A 144 -0.90 -15.54 30.91
CA ASP A 144 0.31 -16.35 31.03
C ASP A 144 0.94 -16.07 32.41
N PRO A 145 1.20 -17.12 33.22
CA PRO A 145 1.77 -16.95 34.56
C PRO A 145 3.06 -16.11 34.60
N ARG A 146 3.81 -16.10 33.50
CA ARG A 146 5.04 -15.28 33.37
C ARG A 146 4.79 -13.77 33.41
N PHE A 147 3.57 -13.35 33.09
CA PHE A 147 3.16 -11.93 33.08
C PHE A 147 2.28 -11.54 34.28
N ALA A 148 2.13 -12.43 35.26
CA ALA A 148 1.30 -12.18 36.45
C ALA A 148 1.77 -10.91 37.23
N GLU A 149 3.08 -10.69 37.33
CA GLU A 149 3.63 -9.49 37.99
C GLU A 149 3.30 -8.19 37.25
N LEU A 150 3.27 -8.21 35.90
CA LEU A 150 2.88 -7.03 35.12
C LEU A 150 1.42 -6.66 35.31
N ARG A 151 0.55 -7.65 35.54
CA ARG A 151 -0.87 -7.40 35.85
C ARG A 151 -1.02 -6.67 37.18
N ALA A 152 -0.28 -7.08 38.22
CA ALA A 152 -0.28 -6.40 39.51
C ALA A 152 0.06 -4.91 39.41
N LEU A 153 1.02 -4.56 38.53
CA LEU A 153 1.41 -3.17 38.28
C LEU A 153 0.32 -2.34 37.57
N LEU A 154 -0.52 -2.98 36.75
CA LEU A 154 -1.66 -2.30 36.11
C LEU A 154 -2.78 -2.04 37.12
N ASP A 155 -3.10 -3.02 37.97
CA ASP A 155 -4.13 -2.92 39.01
C ASP A 155 -3.79 -1.80 40.03
N GLU A 156 -2.50 -1.67 40.43
CA GLU A 156 -2.02 -0.58 41.29
C GLU A 156 -2.14 0.84 40.69
N LYS A 157 -2.17 0.93 39.36
CA LYS A 157 -2.27 2.21 38.65
C LYS A 157 -3.72 2.72 38.60
N ASP A 158 -4.68 1.83 38.49
CA ASP A 158 -6.10 2.18 38.47
C ASP A 158 -6.58 2.66 39.85
N ASP A 159 -6.04 2.09 40.95
CA ASP A 159 -6.34 2.53 42.33
C ASP A 159 -5.79 3.93 42.66
N ARG A 160 -4.79 4.44 41.90
CA ARG A 160 -4.23 5.78 42.11
C ARG A 160 -4.95 6.90 41.35
N LEU A 161 -5.85 6.54 40.43
CA LEU A 161 -6.59 7.47 39.59
C LEU A 161 -8.08 7.59 39.98
N SER A 162 -8.47 6.89 41.04
CA SER A 162 -9.79 6.98 41.72
C SER A 162 -9.70 7.83 42.95
#